data_2676b92a08d0faff0654dadc61041f2b
#
_entry.id   2676b92a08d0faff0654dadc61041f2b
#
_cell.length_a   1.000
_cell.length_b   1.000
_cell.length_c   1.000
_cell.angle_alpha   90.00
_cell.angle_beta   90.00
_cell.angle_gamma   90.00
#
_symmetry.space_group_name_H-M   'P 1'
#
loop_
_entity.id
_entity.type
_entity.pdbx_description
1 polymer ?
#
loop_
_entity_poly.entity_id
_entity_poly.type
_entity_poly.pdbx_seq_one_letter_code
_entity_poly.pdbx_strand_id
1 'polypeptide(L)'
;LTTEIQIGDHALLNRGNQIGHDAVIGDFFSAMPGAIVSGNVTIGDRCFLGTLSSINEKLSLCNDVIIGAQAAVVKPIRRPGTYVGVPALLLKKKK
;
A
#
# COMPACT_ATOMS: atom_id res chain seq x y z
N LEU A 1 -9.46 -23.61 -5.56
CA LEU A 1 -8.45 -22.62 -5.24
C LEU A 1 -9.01 -21.54 -4.36
N THR A 2 -8.44 -21.38 -3.21
CA THR A 2 -8.85 -20.32 -2.33
C THR A 2 -7.85 -19.17 -2.38
N THR A 3 -8.40 -17.98 -2.36
CA THR A 3 -7.62 -16.76 -2.26
C THR A 3 -7.54 -16.39 -0.79
N GLU A 4 -6.33 -16.27 -0.27
CA GLU A 4 -6.15 -15.89 1.12
C GLU A 4 -5.65 -14.48 1.21
N ILE A 5 -6.39 -13.65 1.95
CA ILE A 5 -6.00 -12.29 2.23
C ILE A 5 -5.96 -12.15 3.74
N GLN A 6 -4.84 -11.66 4.27
CA GLN A 6 -4.69 -11.44 5.70
C GLN A 6 -4.54 -9.96 5.95
N ILE A 7 -5.42 -9.42 6.77
CA ILE A 7 -5.37 -8.01 7.14
C ILE A 7 -5.40 -7.94 8.66
N GLY A 8 -4.47 -7.21 9.23
CA GLY A 8 -4.38 -7.06 10.68
C GLY A 8 -5.52 -6.24 11.25
N ASP A 9 -5.35 -5.79 12.49
CA ASP A 9 -6.39 -5.08 13.24
C ASP A 9 -6.50 -3.63 12.81
N HIS A 10 -7.71 -3.07 12.97
CA HIS A 10 -7.98 -1.65 12.75
C HIS A 10 -7.73 -1.19 11.32
N ALA A 11 -8.03 -2.04 10.35
CA ALA A 11 -7.94 -1.65 8.95
C ALA A 11 -9.10 -0.73 8.58
N LEU A 12 -8.81 0.29 7.79
CA LEU A 12 -9.81 1.19 7.26
C LEU A 12 -9.79 1.10 5.74
N LEU A 13 -10.85 0.54 5.17
CA LEU A 13 -10.97 0.39 3.72
C LEU A 13 -12.09 1.28 3.22
N ASN A 14 -11.96 1.74 2.00
CA ASN A 14 -12.90 2.64 1.37
C ASN A 14 -13.46 2.06 0.08
N ARG A 15 -14.37 2.81 -0.54
CA ARG A 15 -15.04 2.37 -1.76
C ARG A 15 -14.03 2.12 -2.87
N GLY A 16 -14.22 1.03 -3.60
CA GLY A 16 -13.41 0.71 -4.76
C GLY A 16 -12.03 0.15 -4.44
N ASN A 17 -11.73 -0.10 -3.19
CA ASN A 17 -10.46 -0.77 -2.86
C ASN A 17 -10.48 -2.18 -3.41
N GLN A 18 -9.35 -2.60 -3.95
CA GLN A 18 -9.14 -3.97 -4.40
C GLN A 18 -7.91 -4.51 -3.71
N ILE A 19 -8.06 -5.65 -3.08
CA ILE A 19 -6.95 -6.33 -2.41
C ILE A 19 -6.75 -7.66 -3.14
N GLY A 20 -5.58 -7.82 -3.73
CA GLY A 20 -5.29 -9.01 -4.52
C GLY A 20 -5.07 -10.25 -3.68
N HIS A 21 -5.05 -11.41 -4.36
CA HIS A 21 -4.91 -12.70 -3.71
C HIS A 21 -3.57 -12.78 -2.95
N ASP A 22 -3.61 -13.46 -1.82
CA ASP A 22 -2.41 -13.73 -1.00
C ASP A 22 -1.71 -12.45 -0.51
N ALA A 23 -2.45 -11.36 -0.38
CA ALA A 23 -1.90 -10.15 0.22
C ALA A 23 -1.85 -10.31 1.74
N VAL A 24 -0.78 -9.82 2.35
CA VAL A 24 -0.60 -9.82 3.80
C VAL A 24 -0.39 -8.39 4.24
N ILE A 25 -1.33 -7.87 5.03
CA ILE A 25 -1.32 -6.48 5.44
C ILE A 25 -1.30 -6.42 6.96
N GLY A 26 -0.41 -5.59 7.51
CA GLY A 26 -0.28 -5.45 8.95
C GLY A 26 -1.40 -4.63 9.58
N ASP A 27 -1.15 -4.15 10.80
CA ASP A 27 -2.14 -3.42 11.59
C ASP A 27 -2.23 -1.96 11.20
N PHE A 28 -3.38 -1.35 11.46
CA PHE A 28 -3.61 0.08 11.24
C PHE A 28 -3.40 0.50 9.78
N PHE A 29 -3.84 -0.35 8.87
CA PHE A 29 -3.78 -0.06 7.44
C PHE A 29 -4.94 0.85 7.04
N SER A 30 -4.68 1.85 6.21
CA SER A 30 -5.73 2.70 5.65
C SER A 30 -5.57 2.77 4.14
N ALA A 31 -6.66 2.55 3.43
CA ALA A 31 -6.68 2.69 1.97
C ALA A 31 -7.81 3.64 1.58
N MET A 32 -7.45 4.69 0.88
CA MET A 32 -8.41 5.68 0.41
C MET A 32 -9.15 5.16 -0.83
N PRO A 33 -10.24 5.82 -1.26
CA PRO A 33 -11.05 5.28 -2.35
C PRO A 33 -10.25 4.96 -3.60
N GLY A 34 -10.52 3.78 -4.16
CA GLY A 34 -9.91 3.35 -5.42
C GLY A 34 -8.48 2.86 -5.33
N ALA A 35 -7.88 2.84 -4.13
CA ALA A 35 -6.53 2.30 -3.98
C ALA A 35 -6.53 0.79 -4.22
N ILE A 36 -5.49 0.31 -4.89
CA ILE A 36 -5.41 -1.09 -5.32
C ILE A 36 -4.13 -1.73 -4.82
N VAL A 37 -4.27 -2.88 -4.18
CA VAL A 37 -3.16 -3.74 -3.78
C VAL A 37 -3.22 -4.99 -4.64
N SER A 38 -2.20 -5.22 -5.44
CA SER A 38 -2.17 -6.39 -6.33
C SER A 38 -1.83 -7.66 -5.56
N GLY A 39 -1.75 -8.79 -6.24
CA GLY A 39 -1.53 -10.07 -5.60
C GLY A 39 -0.14 -10.23 -4.99
N ASN A 40 -0.05 -11.02 -3.95
CA ASN A 40 1.21 -11.38 -3.29
C ASN A 40 2.00 -10.17 -2.77
N VAL A 41 1.29 -9.14 -2.31
CA VAL A 41 1.91 -7.95 -1.74
C VAL A 41 1.92 -8.09 -0.22
N THR A 42 3.03 -7.73 0.39
CA THR A 42 3.16 -7.68 1.85
C THR A 42 3.30 -6.24 2.29
N ILE A 43 2.45 -5.81 3.20
CA ILE A 43 2.46 -4.43 3.70
C ILE A 43 2.61 -4.47 5.22
N GLY A 44 3.56 -3.71 5.73
CA GLY A 44 3.80 -3.63 7.17
C GLY A 44 2.71 -2.86 7.91
N ASP A 45 2.99 -2.48 9.14
CA ASP A 45 2.03 -1.79 10.00
C ASP A 45 1.99 -0.29 9.70
N ARG A 46 0.84 0.33 9.98
CA ARG A 46 0.65 1.78 9.91
C ARG A 46 0.96 2.35 8.54
N CYS A 47 0.52 1.65 7.50
CA CYS A 47 0.68 2.13 6.14
C CYS A 47 -0.60 2.79 5.64
N PHE A 48 -0.46 3.76 4.75
CA PHE A 48 -1.57 4.53 4.21
C PHE A 48 -1.45 4.60 2.69
N LEU A 49 -2.52 4.25 1.99
CA LEU A 49 -2.57 4.34 0.53
C LEU A 49 -3.52 5.47 0.14
N GLY A 50 -3.00 6.45 -0.58
CA GLY A 50 -3.80 7.57 -1.06
C GLY A 50 -4.80 7.16 -2.14
N THR A 51 -5.71 8.08 -2.46
CA THR A 51 -6.77 7.83 -3.44
C THR A 51 -6.18 7.42 -4.79
N LEU A 52 -6.71 6.34 -5.35
CA LEU A 52 -6.32 5.82 -6.66
C LEU A 52 -4.83 5.44 -6.77
N SER A 53 -4.17 5.22 -5.65
CA SER A 53 -2.81 4.69 -5.67
C SER A 53 -2.84 3.20 -5.99
N SER A 54 -1.69 2.67 -6.42
CA SER A 54 -1.62 1.25 -6.74
C SER A 54 -0.27 0.68 -6.33
N ILE A 55 -0.27 -0.60 -5.98
CA ILE A 55 0.93 -1.34 -5.63
C ILE A 55 0.98 -2.55 -6.55
N ASN A 56 2.06 -2.68 -7.31
CA ASN A 56 2.24 -3.80 -8.22
C ASN A 56 2.42 -5.10 -7.45
N GLU A 57 2.19 -6.21 -8.15
CA GLU A 57 2.25 -7.52 -7.52
C GLU A 57 3.64 -7.88 -7.01
N LYS A 58 3.66 -8.75 -6.01
CA LYS A 58 4.88 -9.36 -5.47
C LYS A 58 5.85 -8.36 -4.84
N LEU A 59 5.34 -7.25 -4.37
CA LEU A 59 6.15 -6.25 -3.71
C LEU A 59 5.94 -6.29 -2.20
N SER A 60 6.86 -5.70 -1.46
CA SER A 60 6.70 -5.53 -0.03
C SER A 60 6.98 -4.09 0.38
N LEU A 61 6.17 -3.62 1.32
CA LEU A 61 6.30 -2.30 1.93
C LEU A 61 6.59 -2.48 3.41
N CYS A 62 7.57 -1.76 3.92
CA CYS A 62 7.87 -1.80 5.35
C CYS A 62 6.81 -1.01 6.14
N ASN A 63 7.00 -0.91 7.46
CA ASN A 63 6.09 -0.15 8.31
C ASN A 63 6.16 1.35 8.02
N ASP A 64 5.10 2.06 8.35
CA ASP A 64 5.06 3.51 8.33
C ASP A 64 5.33 4.12 6.95
N VAL A 65 4.70 3.54 5.93
CA VAL A 65 4.80 4.04 4.55
C VAL A 65 3.50 4.74 4.17
N ILE A 66 3.62 5.92 3.59
CA ILE A 66 2.48 6.66 3.05
C ILE A 66 2.66 6.75 1.53
N ILE A 67 1.65 6.28 0.81
CA ILE A 67 1.64 6.37 -0.65
C ILE A 67 0.69 7.50 -1.04
N GLY A 68 1.20 8.47 -1.77
CA GLY A 68 0.39 9.62 -2.20
C GLY A 68 -0.69 9.23 -3.19
N ALA A 69 -1.65 10.13 -3.38
CA ALA A 69 -2.74 9.90 -4.32
C ALA A 69 -2.19 9.66 -5.73
N GLN A 70 -2.78 8.68 -6.42
CA GLN A 70 -2.46 8.32 -7.80
C GLN A 70 -1.02 7.85 -8.01
N ALA A 71 -0.28 7.60 -6.96
CA ALA A 71 1.08 7.07 -7.07
C ALA A 71 1.04 5.59 -7.42
N ALA A 72 2.05 5.13 -8.16
CA ALA A 72 2.17 3.74 -8.54
C ALA A 72 3.47 3.17 -8.01
N VAL A 73 3.36 2.22 -7.09
CA VAL A 73 4.52 1.56 -6.49
C VAL A 73 4.93 0.40 -7.38
N VAL A 74 6.14 0.47 -7.91
CA VAL A 74 6.66 -0.54 -8.84
C VAL A 74 7.90 -1.27 -8.31
N LYS A 75 8.39 -0.87 -7.15
CA LYS A 75 9.54 -1.48 -6.50
C LYS A 75 9.28 -1.64 -5.01
N PRO A 76 9.94 -2.59 -4.34
CA PRO A 76 9.78 -2.73 -2.90
C PRO A 76 10.19 -1.45 -2.17
N ILE A 77 9.50 -1.18 -1.07
CA ILE A 77 9.81 -0.02 -0.23
C ILE A 77 10.33 -0.53 1.11
N ARG A 78 11.58 -0.23 1.39
CA ARG A 78 12.26 -0.72 2.59
C ARG A 78 12.53 0.37 3.61
N ARG A 79 12.06 1.56 3.36
CA ARG A 79 12.35 2.72 4.18
C ARG A 79 11.06 3.48 4.44
N PRO A 80 10.73 3.77 5.71
CA PRO A 80 9.53 4.55 6.02
C PRO A 80 9.57 5.91 5.35
N GLY A 81 8.41 6.44 5.05
CA GLY A 81 8.31 7.77 4.46
C GLY A 81 7.13 7.87 3.52
N THR A 82 7.05 9.02 2.86
CA THR A 82 5.98 9.32 1.91
C THR A 82 6.53 9.17 0.49
N TYR A 83 5.82 8.41 -0.32
CA TYR A 83 6.21 8.12 -1.69
C TYR A 83 5.14 8.65 -2.64
N VAL A 84 5.56 9.36 -3.67
CA VAL A 84 4.62 10.02 -4.59
C VAL A 84 5.05 9.80 -6.04
N GLY A 85 4.08 9.88 -6.94
CA GLY A 85 4.35 9.88 -8.37
C GLY A 85 4.27 8.52 -9.03
N VAL A 86 4.56 8.48 -10.32
CA VAL A 86 4.59 7.28 -11.15
C VAL A 86 5.92 7.27 -11.90
N PRO A 87 6.86 6.41 -11.51
CA PRO A 87 6.85 5.52 -10.36
C PRO A 87 6.92 6.27 -9.04
N ALA A 88 6.42 5.64 -7.98
CA ALA A 88 6.44 6.26 -6.67
C ALA A 88 7.87 6.38 -6.15
N LEU A 89 8.24 7.58 -5.77
CA LEU A 89 9.57 7.89 -5.26
C LEU A 89 9.46 8.59 -3.93
N LEU A 90 10.46 8.38 -3.10
CA LEU A 90 10.49 8.98 -1.77
C LEU A 90 10.46 10.50 -1.87
N LEU A 91 9.48 11.11 -1.18
CA LEU A 91 9.35 12.55 -1.13
C LEU A 91 10.35 13.09 -0.10
N LYS A 92 11.27 13.92 -0.57
CA LYS A 92 12.26 14.52 0.30
C LYS A 92 11.79 15.88 0.78
N LYS A 93 11.98 16.13 2.07
CA LYS A 93 11.66 17.44 2.60
C LYS A 93 12.67 18.46 2.12
N LYS A 94 12.16 19.62 1.77
CA LYS A 94 13.02 20.77 1.57
C LYS A 94 13.35 21.38 2.92
N LYS A 95 14.50 21.87 3.02
CA LYS A 95 14.89 22.62 4.20
C LYS A 95 14.56 24.09 4.03
#